data_3d37cb940a5feedc8f05a95b89243783
#
_entry.id   3d37cb940a5feedc8f05a95b89243783
#
_cell.length_a   1.000
_cell.length_b   1.000
_cell.length_c   1.000
_cell.angle_alpha   90.00
_cell.angle_beta   90.00
_cell.angle_gamma   90.00
#
_symmetry.space_group_name_H-M   'P 1'
#
loop_
_entity.id
_entity.type
_entity.pdbx_description
1 polymer ?
#
loop_
_entity_poly.entity_id
_entity_poly.type
_entity_poly.pdbx_seq_one_letter_code
_entity_poly.pdbx_strand_id
1 'polypeptide(L)'
;MHMPLEDTLGLNLLAANNHQAEHNNEHFQSWDLLCLNLMSSPGAGKTALLERSLPALARDLSLAVLEGDMTTQLDADRLEAVGIPVVPITTGRACHLDAAMVSGGLKLLQQRLDPSALDLLLVENVGNLVCPAEFDVGEHHK
;
A
#
# COMPACT_ATOMS: atom_id res chain seq x y z
N MET A 1 -22.66 22.77 -20.14
CA MET A 1 -21.34 23.16 -19.60
C MET A 1 -20.32 22.16 -20.06
N HIS A 2 -19.32 22.60 -20.78
CA HIS A 2 -18.25 21.71 -21.24
C HIS A 2 -17.09 21.75 -20.25
N MET A 3 -16.70 20.58 -19.75
CA MET A 3 -15.48 20.45 -18.94
C MET A 3 -14.26 20.55 -19.85
N PRO A 4 -13.18 21.19 -19.41
CA PRO A 4 -11.91 21.13 -20.11
C PRO A 4 -11.48 19.69 -20.36
N LEU A 5 -10.81 19.43 -21.48
CA LEU A 5 -10.35 18.08 -21.83
C LEU A 5 -9.45 17.47 -20.75
N GLU A 6 -8.62 18.28 -20.13
CA GLU A 6 -7.72 17.85 -19.04
C GLU A 6 -8.50 17.36 -17.82
N ASP A 7 -9.58 18.07 -17.45
CA ASP A 7 -10.41 17.67 -16.32
C ASP A 7 -11.16 16.37 -16.63
N THR A 8 -11.65 16.23 -17.85
CA THR A 8 -12.33 14.99 -18.28
C THR A 8 -11.38 13.80 -18.25
N LEU A 9 -10.14 13.99 -18.73
CA LEU A 9 -9.12 12.93 -18.67
C LEU A 9 -8.76 12.57 -17.24
N GLY A 10 -8.61 13.56 -16.35
CA GLY A 10 -8.33 13.36 -14.94
C GLY A 10 -9.44 12.57 -14.25
N LEU A 11 -10.70 12.89 -14.50
CA LEU A 11 -11.84 12.15 -13.98
C LEU A 11 -11.88 10.71 -14.47
N ASN A 12 -11.54 10.46 -15.74
CA ASN A 12 -11.48 9.11 -16.29
C ASN A 12 -10.36 8.28 -15.64
N LEU A 13 -9.21 8.88 -15.36
CA LEU A 13 -8.11 8.22 -14.65
C LEU A 13 -8.49 7.87 -13.22
N LEU A 14 -9.17 8.77 -12.52
CA LEU A 14 -9.67 8.50 -11.16
C LEU A 14 -10.74 7.41 -11.15
N ALA A 15 -11.64 7.40 -12.14
CA ALA A 15 -12.66 6.36 -12.25
C ALA A 15 -12.04 4.99 -12.48
N ALA A 16 -11.02 4.90 -13.34
CA ALA A 16 -10.28 3.65 -13.59
C ALA A 16 -9.54 3.18 -12.33
N ASN A 17 -8.92 4.11 -11.60
CA ASN A 17 -8.27 3.79 -10.34
C ASN A 17 -9.26 3.29 -9.29
N ASN A 18 -10.40 3.93 -9.14
CA ASN A 18 -11.44 3.53 -8.19
C ASN A 18 -12.00 2.15 -8.51
N HIS A 19 -12.15 1.82 -9.77
CA HIS A 19 -12.57 0.49 -10.20
C HIS A 19 -11.57 -0.58 -9.79
N GLN A 20 -10.28 -0.33 -10.01
CA GLN A 20 -9.22 -1.25 -9.56
C GLN A 20 -9.14 -1.32 -8.04
N ALA A 21 -9.35 -0.20 -7.35
CA ALA A 21 -9.38 -0.17 -5.88
C ALA A 21 -10.52 -1.04 -5.32
N GLU A 22 -11.69 -1.05 -5.96
CA GLU A 22 -12.78 -1.94 -5.59
C GLU A 22 -12.40 -3.41 -5.74
N HIS A 23 -11.71 -3.77 -6.81
CA HIS A 23 -11.18 -5.13 -6.99
C HIS A 23 -10.18 -5.52 -5.90
N ASN A 24 -9.28 -4.62 -5.55
CA ASN A 24 -8.34 -4.86 -4.46
C ASN A 24 -9.09 -5.09 -3.14
N ASN A 25 -10.09 -4.26 -2.86
CA ASN A 25 -10.91 -4.39 -1.65
C ASN A 25 -11.66 -5.73 -1.60
N GLU A 26 -12.21 -6.18 -2.72
CA GLU A 26 -12.86 -7.49 -2.82
C GLU A 26 -11.89 -8.63 -2.48
N HIS A 27 -10.65 -8.54 -2.95
CA HIS A 27 -9.60 -9.51 -2.58
C HIS A 27 -9.34 -9.49 -1.08
N PHE A 28 -9.19 -8.30 -0.48
CA PHE A 28 -8.96 -8.18 0.97
C PHE A 28 -10.11 -8.79 1.76
N GLN A 29 -11.35 -8.56 1.34
CA GLN A 29 -12.52 -9.16 1.98
C GLN A 29 -12.52 -10.68 1.84
N SER A 30 -12.19 -11.21 0.66
CA SER A 30 -12.14 -12.65 0.43
C SER A 30 -11.07 -13.35 1.25
N TRP A 31 -10.00 -12.66 1.59
CA TRP A 31 -8.91 -13.17 2.44
C TRP A 31 -9.11 -12.87 3.92
N ASP A 32 -10.17 -12.17 4.30
CA ASP A 32 -10.40 -11.66 5.65
C ASP A 32 -9.19 -10.89 6.18
N LEU A 33 -8.65 -10.02 5.33
CA LEU A 33 -7.42 -9.29 5.53
C LEU A 33 -7.69 -7.80 5.69
N LEU A 34 -7.23 -7.22 6.79
CA LEU A 34 -7.26 -5.78 7.01
C LEU A 34 -6.11 -5.12 6.27
N CYS A 35 -6.40 -4.13 5.44
CA CYS A 35 -5.39 -3.36 4.73
C CYS A 35 -5.39 -1.90 5.21
N LEU A 36 -4.23 -1.42 5.63
CA LEU A 36 -4.02 -0.04 6.05
C LEU A 36 -3.04 0.64 5.10
N ASN A 37 -3.41 1.82 4.63
CA ASN A 37 -2.57 2.65 3.77
C ASN A 37 -1.90 3.72 4.64
N LEU A 38 -0.60 3.59 4.87
CA LEU A 38 0.15 4.48 5.72
C LEU A 38 0.74 5.63 4.91
N MET A 39 0.29 6.84 5.21
CA MET A 39 0.70 8.06 4.54
C MET A 39 1.43 8.97 5.52
N SER A 40 2.42 9.69 5.03
CA SER A 40 3.10 10.71 5.82
C SER A 40 3.74 11.75 4.91
N SER A 41 4.09 12.91 5.47
CA SER A 41 4.97 13.85 4.78
C SER A 41 6.39 13.30 4.71
N PRO A 42 7.20 13.71 3.73
CA PRO A 42 8.61 13.30 3.66
C PRO A 42 9.34 13.66 4.97
N GLY A 43 10.15 12.74 5.46
CA GLY A 43 10.97 12.97 6.65
C GLY A 43 10.22 12.95 7.99
N ALA A 44 8.97 12.47 8.02
CA ALA A 44 8.17 12.42 9.25
C ALA A 44 8.53 11.26 10.19
N GLY A 45 9.55 10.44 9.86
CA GLY A 45 9.96 9.32 10.71
C GLY A 45 9.12 8.06 10.56
N LYS A 46 8.40 7.92 9.46
CA LYS A 46 7.53 6.77 9.18
C LYS A 46 8.30 5.44 9.26
N THR A 47 9.46 5.35 8.64
CA THR A 47 10.29 4.14 8.65
C THR A 47 10.70 3.76 10.07
N ALA A 48 11.16 4.72 10.87
CA ALA A 48 11.55 4.48 12.26
C ALA A 48 10.36 3.99 13.10
N LEU A 49 9.18 4.57 12.88
CA LEU A 49 7.96 4.13 13.55
C LEU A 49 7.63 2.68 13.20
N LEU A 50 7.69 2.32 11.93
CA LEU A 50 7.40 0.96 11.47
C LEU A 50 8.41 -0.05 12.00
N GLU A 51 9.70 0.26 11.97
CA GLU A 51 10.74 -0.63 12.47
C GLU A 51 10.60 -0.92 13.97
N ARG A 52 10.05 0.03 14.73
CA ARG A 52 9.79 -0.15 16.16
C ARG A 52 8.49 -0.89 16.43
N SER A 53 7.44 -0.58 15.67
CA SER A 53 6.08 -1.05 15.95
C SER A 53 5.81 -2.45 15.38
N LEU A 54 6.32 -2.74 14.16
CA LEU A 54 5.98 -3.98 13.47
C LEU A 54 6.45 -5.25 14.19
N PRO A 55 7.67 -5.32 14.74
CA PRO A 55 8.07 -6.51 15.49
C PRO A 55 7.19 -6.79 16.71
N ALA A 56 6.70 -5.75 17.38
CA ALA A 56 5.78 -5.90 18.51
C ALA A 56 4.42 -6.43 18.06
N LEU A 57 3.88 -5.91 16.96
CA LEU A 57 2.61 -6.36 16.38
C LEU A 57 2.71 -7.80 15.85
N ALA A 58 3.85 -8.18 15.31
CA ALA A 58 4.07 -9.51 14.74
C ALA A 58 4.05 -10.64 15.80
N ARG A 59 4.09 -10.30 17.07
CA ARG A 59 3.93 -11.30 18.16
C ARG A 59 2.50 -11.85 18.19
N ASP A 60 1.52 -11.02 17.84
CA ASP A 60 0.10 -11.36 17.96
C ASP A 60 -0.59 -11.48 16.60
N LEU A 61 -0.03 -10.87 15.54
CA LEU A 61 -0.64 -10.79 14.22
C LEU A 61 0.31 -11.27 13.14
N SER A 62 -0.25 -11.90 12.11
CA SER A 62 0.50 -12.20 10.88
C SER A 62 0.45 -10.98 9.97
N LEU A 63 1.62 -10.41 9.66
CA LEU A 63 1.75 -9.15 8.95
C LEU A 63 2.53 -9.32 7.65
N ALA A 64 2.24 -8.44 6.69
CA ALA A 64 3.09 -8.20 5.52
C ALA A 64 3.08 -6.71 5.20
N VAL A 65 4.09 -6.25 4.48
CA VAL A 65 4.24 -4.85 4.08
C VAL A 65 4.43 -4.78 2.57
N LEU A 66 3.64 -3.93 1.92
CA LEU A 66 3.91 -3.48 0.55
C LEU A 66 4.58 -2.11 0.65
N GLU A 67 5.84 -2.04 0.23
CA GLU A 67 6.63 -0.81 0.34
C GLU A 67 6.66 -0.07 -0.97
N GLY A 68 6.05 1.12 -1.00
CA GLY A 68 6.03 2.00 -2.18
C GLY A 68 6.93 3.22 -2.07
N ASP A 69 7.46 3.52 -0.88
CA ASP A 69 8.31 4.68 -0.68
C ASP A 69 9.76 4.38 -1.02
N MET A 70 10.25 4.97 -2.11
CA MET A 70 11.64 4.78 -2.55
C MET A 70 12.63 5.64 -1.77
N THR A 71 12.17 6.65 -1.05
CA THR A 71 13.04 7.55 -0.27
C THR A 71 13.29 7.03 1.15
N THR A 72 12.38 6.22 1.67
CA THR A 72 12.54 5.51 2.93
C THR A 72 12.82 4.05 2.63
N GLN A 73 13.86 3.48 3.23
CA GLN A 73 14.16 2.06 3.07
C GLN A 73 13.84 1.35 4.37
N LEU A 74 12.77 0.57 4.36
CA LEU A 74 12.55 -0.38 5.43
C LEU A 74 13.63 -1.45 5.34
N ASP A 75 14.18 -1.82 6.47
CA ASP A 75 15.12 -2.94 6.54
C ASP A 75 14.33 -4.24 6.39
N ALA A 76 14.14 -4.66 5.14
CA ALA A 76 13.38 -5.85 4.81
C ALA A 76 13.97 -7.11 5.44
N ASP A 77 15.30 -7.22 5.47
CA ASP A 77 15.96 -8.38 6.07
C ASP A 77 15.67 -8.47 7.56
N ARG A 78 15.69 -7.33 8.25
CA ARG A 78 15.40 -7.25 9.67
C ARG A 78 13.96 -7.62 9.98
N LEU A 79 13.01 -7.13 9.17
CA LEU A 79 11.60 -7.45 9.32
C LEU A 79 11.32 -8.91 8.97
N GLU A 80 11.94 -9.42 7.92
CA GLU A 80 11.79 -10.83 7.53
C GLU A 80 12.34 -11.78 8.59
N ALA A 81 13.38 -11.37 9.31
CA ALA A 81 13.95 -12.17 10.41
C ALA A 81 12.93 -12.37 11.56
N VAL A 82 11.96 -11.47 11.71
CA VAL A 82 10.87 -11.61 12.71
C VAL A 82 9.55 -12.07 12.06
N GLY A 83 9.59 -12.56 10.83
CA GLY A 83 8.45 -13.16 10.15
C GLY A 83 7.55 -12.18 9.41
N ILE A 84 8.03 -10.98 9.09
CA ILE A 84 7.27 -9.96 8.36
C ILE A 84 7.81 -9.84 6.93
N PRO A 85 7.12 -10.40 5.91
CA PRO A 85 7.54 -10.21 4.53
C PRO A 85 7.35 -8.77 4.08
N VAL A 86 8.33 -8.24 3.35
CA VAL A 86 8.28 -6.91 2.74
C VAL A 86 8.39 -7.07 1.23
N VAL A 87 7.38 -6.59 0.51
CA VAL A 87 7.34 -6.63 -0.95
C VAL A 87 7.48 -5.20 -1.48
N PRO A 88 8.56 -4.89 -2.21
CA PRO A 88 8.71 -3.57 -2.80
C PRO A 88 7.78 -3.40 -3.99
N ILE A 89 7.20 -2.21 -4.12
CA ILE A 89 6.39 -1.80 -5.26
C ILE A 89 7.17 -0.75 -6.04
N THR A 90 7.38 -0.98 -7.33
CA THR A 90 8.03 0.00 -8.19
C THR A 90 7.04 1.09 -8.56
N THR A 91 7.30 2.31 -8.12
CA THR A 91 6.45 3.47 -8.38
C THR A 91 6.98 4.35 -9.53
N GLY A 92 8.22 4.12 -9.97
CA GLY A 92 8.88 5.00 -10.94
C GLY A 92 9.04 6.41 -10.37
N ARG A 93 8.52 7.41 -11.09
CA ARG A 93 8.54 8.81 -10.64
C ARG A 93 7.24 9.26 -10.00
N ALA A 94 6.32 8.33 -9.75
CA ALA A 94 5.04 8.67 -9.16
C ALA A 94 5.19 9.17 -7.72
N CYS A 95 4.38 10.15 -7.34
CA CYS A 95 4.36 10.71 -6.00
C CYS A 95 3.39 9.97 -5.06
N HIS A 96 2.78 8.90 -5.53
CA HIS A 96 1.79 8.11 -4.79
C HIS A 96 1.73 6.69 -5.36
N LEU A 97 1.18 5.78 -4.58
CA LEU A 97 0.74 4.48 -5.07
C LEU A 97 -0.70 4.60 -5.59
N ASP A 98 -0.95 4.01 -6.74
CA ASP A 98 -2.31 3.83 -7.23
C ASP A 98 -2.78 2.38 -7.03
N ALA A 99 -4.05 2.13 -7.34
CA ALA A 99 -4.64 0.81 -7.14
C ALA A 99 -4.00 -0.27 -8.01
N ALA A 100 -3.56 0.07 -9.22
CA ALA A 100 -2.89 -0.88 -10.12
C ALA A 100 -1.50 -1.28 -9.59
N MET A 101 -0.76 -0.34 -9.02
CA MET A 101 0.53 -0.63 -8.37
C MET A 101 0.36 -1.56 -7.18
N VAL A 102 -0.64 -1.31 -6.35
CA VAL A 102 -0.96 -2.19 -5.21
C VAL A 102 -1.40 -3.56 -5.70
N SER A 103 -2.21 -3.64 -6.75
CA SER A 103 -2.59 -4.92 -7.35
C SER A 103 -1.37 -5.72 -7.81
N GLY A 104 -0.39 -5.06 -8.44
CA GLY A 104 0.89 -5.68 -8.80
C GLY A 104 1.66 -6.20 -7.60
N GLY A 105 1.70 -5.43 -6.52
CA GLY A 105 2.31 -5.83 -5.26
C GLY A 105 1.63 -7.04 -4.63
N LEU A 106 0.30 -7.09 -4.69
CA LEU A 106 -0.47 -8.23 -4.20
C LEU A 106 -0.16 -9.51 -4.97
N LYS A 107 0.05 -9.42 -6.28
CA LYS A 107 0.45 -10.57 -7.10
C LYS A 107 1.82 -11.10 -6.68
N LEU A 108 2.77 -10.21 -6.40
CA LEU A 108 4.08 -10.60 -5.90
C LEU A 108 3.98 -11.25 -4.52
N LEU A 109 3.14 -10.71 -3.66
CA LEU A 109 2.90 -11.26 -2.33
C LEU A 109 2.32 -12.67 -2.42
N GLN A 110 1.36 -12.90 -3.32
CA GLN A 110 0.75 -14.22 -3.53
C GLN A 110 1.73 -15.29 -4.02
N GLN A 111 2.83 -14.88 -4.66
CA GLN A 111 3.90 -15.81 -5.05
C GLN A 111 4.74 -16.27 -3.86
N ARG A 112 4.71 -15.54 -2.76
CA ARG A 112 5.52 -15.82 -1.56
C ARG A 112 4.73 -16.50 -0.45
N LEU A 113 3.44 -16.21 -0.32
CA LEU A 113 2.60 -16.71 0.76
C LEU A 113 1.13 -16.68 0.36
N ASP A 114 0.31 -17.33 1.17
CA ASP A 114 -1.16 -17.26 1.03
C ASP A 114 -1.67 -16.04 1.81
N PRO A 115 -2.24 -15.02 1.13
CA PRO A 115 -2.75 -13.84 1.83
C PRO A 115 -3.86 -14.13 2.84
N SER A 116 -4.60 -15.23 2.70
CA SER A 116 -5.63 -15.60 3.67
C SER A 116 -5.06 -16.01 5.02
N ALA A 117 -3.75 -16.26 5.10
CA ALA A 117 -3.05 -16.52 6.35
C ALA A 117 -2.62 -15.23 7.07
N LEU A 118 -2.77 -14.07 6.45
CA LEU A 118 -2.42 -12.78 7.03
C LEU A 118 -3.59 -12.17 7.80
N ASP A 119 -3.28 -11.45 8.87
CA ASP A 119 -4.23 -10.63 9.61
C ASP A 119 -4.22 -9.18 9.14
N LEU A 120 -3.05 -8.67 8.79
CA LEU A 120 -2.84 -7.26 8.47
C LEU A 120 -1.87 -7.09 7.30
N LEU A 121 -2.25 -6.26 6.34
CA LEU A 121 -1.39 -5.78 5.28
C LEU A 121 -1.20 -4.28 5.43
N LEU A 122 0.06 -3.86 5.55
CA LEU A 122 0.41 -2.45 5.55
C LEU A 122 0.91 -2.05 4.17
N VAL A 123 0.32 -1.00 3.63
CA VAL A 123 0.80 -0.35 2.42
C VAL A 123 1.55 0.90 2.85
N GLU A 124 2.87 0.89 2.73
CA GLU A 124 3.69 2.08 2.96
C GLU A 124 3.70 2.92 1.71
N ASN A 125 2.90 3.98 1.70
CA ASN A 125 2.77 4.88 0.56
C ASN A 125 3.99 5.81 0.46
N VAL A 126 4.13 6.47 -0.68
CA VAL A 126 5.19 7.46 -0.90
C VAL A 126 5.04 8.60 0.12
N GLY A 127 6.15 9.15 0.60
CA GLY A 127 6.18 10.25 1.57
C GLY A 127 5.62 11.55 0.99
N ASN A 128 4.30 11.67 0.95
CA ASN A 128 3.53 12.76 0.37
C ASN A 128 2.10 12.68 0.95
N LEU A 129 1.52 13.79 1.33
CA LEU A 129 0.16 13.80 1.90
C LEU A 129 -0.92 14.24 0.92
N VAL A 130 -0.55 14.78 -0.24
CA VAL A 130 -1.51 15.30 -1.22
C VAL A 130 -1.96 14.21 -2.18
N CYS A 131 -1.06 13.69 -3.02
CA CYS A 131 -1.41 12.70 -4.02
C CYS A 131 -1.94 11.38 -3.41
N PRO A 132 -1.32 10.80 -2.36
CA PRO A 132 -1.83 9.57 -1.77
C PRO A 132 -3.24 9.71 -1.17
N ALA A 133 -3.61 10.90 -0.71
CA ALA A 133 -4.94 11.14 -0.14
C ALA A 133 -6.05 11.07 -1.18
N GLU A 134 -5.74 11.38 -2.45
CA GLU A 134 -6.71 11.40 -3.54
C GLU A 134 -6.93 10.03 -4.19
N PHE A 135 -5.97 9.11 -4.04
CA PHE A 135 -5.99 7.81 -4.71
C PHE A 135 -6.32 6.69 -3.73
N ASP A 136 -7.51 6.11 -3.89
CA ASP A 136 -7.91 4.91 -3.20
C ASP A 136 -7.14 3.70 -3.79
N VAL A 137 -6.61 2.85 -2.95
CA VAL A 137 -5.93 1.62 -3.36
C VAL A 137 -6.70 0.36 -2.92
N GLY A 138 -7.87 0.53 -2.35
CA GLY A 138 -8.73 -0.54 -1.85
C GLY A 138 -8.57 -0.77 -0.35
N GLU A 139 -7.78 0.04 0.32
CA GLU A 139 -7.52 -0.08 1.76
C GLU A 139 -8.77 0.17 2.61
N HIS A 140 -8.80 -0.38 3.80
CA HIS A 140 -9.87 -0.15 4.76
C HIS A 140 -9.72 1.22 5.43
N HIS A 141 -8.47 1.62 5.75
CA HIS A 141 -8.16 2.88 6.41
C HIS A 141 -6.86 3.47 5.88
N LYS A 142 -6.78 4.77 5.96
CA LYS A 142 -5.57 5.54 5.70
C LYS A 142 -4.96 6.06 6.98
#